data_5b6565efb601e195118f4d460ec84f13
#
_entry.id   5b6565efb601e195118f4d460ec84f13
#
_cell.length_a   1.000
_cell.length_b   1.000
_cell.length_c   1.000
_cell.angle_alpha   90.00
_cell.angle_beta   90.00
_cell.angle_gamma   90.00
#
_symmetry.space_group_name_H-M   'P 1'
#
loop_
_entity.id
_entity.type
_entity.pdbx_description
1 polymer ?
#
loop_
_entity_poly.entity_id
_entity_poly.type
_entity_poly.pdbx_seq_one_letter_code
_entity_poly.pdbx_strand_id
1 'polypeptide(L)'
;DYKWQMPADEWQAMCLNYTSGTSGRPKGVVYHHRGAYLMAMGTIPVWNMPMHPTYLYVVPLFHCNGWGHAWMMAIVAGTTICCRKIIAEDIYPLITEHKVTHFGGAPIVLSMLVNAPDDVIKTPDHTVNIMTAGAPPPAAILERIERLGFNITQVYGLTETYGHVTHCAWNEDWDDLDFNEKAAIKAQQGVNFTHTEALEVFD
;
A
#
# COMPACT_ATOMS: atom_id res chain seq x y z
N ASP A 1 -8.00 29.79 -12.17
CA ASP A 1 -6.65 29.25 -12.45
C ASP A 1 -5.89 29.13 -11.14
N TYR A 2 -5.59 27.93 -10.72
CA TYR A 2 -4.78 27.67 -9.52
C TYR A 2 -3.33 28.09 -9.78
N LYS A 3 -2.80 28.95 -8.92
CA LYS A 3 -1.36 29.28 -8.91
C LYS A 3 -0.67 28.41 -7.88
N TRP A 4 0.13 27.47 -8.38
CA TRP A 4 0.90 26.62 -7.51
C TRP A 4 1.99 27.43 -6.77
N GLN A 5 2.17 27.11 -5.47
CA GLN A 5 3.18 27.75 -4.63
C GLN A 5 3.91 26.67 -3.84
N MET A 6 5.23 26.74 -3.84
CA MET A 6 6.04 25.93 -2.93
C MET A 6 5.77 26.30 -1.47
N PRO A 7 5.78 25.33 -0.54
CA PRO A 7 5.78 25.68 0.87
C PRO A 7 7.01 26.53 1.20
N ALA A 8 6.82 27.55 2.04
CA ALA A 8 7.90 28.43 2.45
C ALA A 8 8.93 27.70 3.32
N ASP A 9 8.51 26.68 4.02
CA ASP A 9 9.33 25.80 4.85
C ASP A 9 8.85 24.35 4.65
N GLU A 10 9.73 23.47 4.21
CA GLU A 10 9.43 22.04 3.99
C GLU A 10 9.13 21.28 5.30
N TRP A 11 9.50 21.82 6.45
CA TRP A 11 9.18 21.29 7.78
C TRP A 11 7.83 21.77 8.31
N GLN A 12 7.15 22.63 7.59
CA GLN A 12 5.82 23.09 7.97
C GLN A 12 4.87 21.87 8.04
N ALA A 13 4.08 21.84 9.13
CA ALA A 13 3.05 20.83 9.33
C ALA A 13 2.00 20.91 8.21
N MET A 14 1.64 19.77 7.63
CA MET A 14 0.62 19.67 6.58
C MET A 14 -0.63 18.89 7.02
N CYS A 15 -0.47 17.91 7.92
CA CYS A 15 -1.59 17.14 8.44
C CYS A 15 -1.28 16.53 9.81
N LEU A 16 -2.34 16.14 10.51
CA LEU A 16 -2.30 15.51 11.82
C LEU A 16 -3.05 14.17 11.76
N ASN A 17 -2.36 13.09 12.07
CA ASN A 17 -2.92 11.75 12.18
C ASN A 17 -2.95 11.31 13.64
N TYR A 18 -3.94 10.51 14.03
CA TYR A 18 -4.03 9.95 15.37
C TYR A 18 -3.79 8.46 15.37
N THR A 19 -3.01 7.99 16.35
CA THR A 19 -2.87 6.56 16.67
C THR A 19 -3.62 6.22 17.93
N SER A 20 -4.08 4.96 18.07
CA SER A 20 -4.75 4.50 19.29
C SER A 20 -3.85 4.50 20.52
N GLY A 21 -2.52 4.52 20.31
CA GLY A 21 -1.51 4.48 21.38
C GLY A 21 -1.51 3.16 22.16
N THR A 22 -0.36 2.60 22.44
CA THR A 22 -0.20 1.40 23.28
C THR A 22 -0.49 1.68 24.76
N SER A 23 -0.45 2.95 25.18
CA SER A 23 -0.66 3.41 26.56
C SER A 23 -2.07 3.94 26.85
N GLY A 24 -3.04 3.70 25.97
CA GLY A 24 -4.47 3.99 26.19
C GLY A 24 -4.92 5.41 25.84
N ARG A 25 -4.02 6.36 25.58
CA ARG A 25 -4.38 7.70 25.09
C ARG A 25 -4.00 7.87 23.63
N PRO A 26 -4.91 8.35 22.76
CA PRO A 26 -4.58 8.66 21.38
C PRO A 26 -3.42 9.65 21.29
N LYS A 27 -2.48 9.41 20.39
CA LYS A 27 -1.34 10.29 20.12
C LYS A 27 -1.51 10.94 18.76
N GLY A 28 -1.30 12.25 18.69
CA GLY A 28 -1.28 13.00 17.45
C GLY A 28 0.11 12.96 16.82
N VAL A 29 0.17 12.50 15.57
CA VAL A 29 1.38 12.45 14.76
C VAL A 29 1.29 13.53 13.68
N VAL A 30 2.20 14.49 13.71
CA VAL A 30 2.24 15.61 12.76
C VAL A 30 3.11 15.25 11.59
N TYR A 31 2.57 15.35 10.38
CA TYR A 31 3.32 15.20 9.13
C TYR A 31 3.73 16.57 8.59
N HIS A 32 4.93 16.65 8.04
CA HIS A 32 5.44 17.82 7.35
C HIS A 32 5.67 17.53 5.85
N HIS A 33 5.79 18.56 5.03
CA HIS A 33 5.90 18.43 3.57
C HIS A 33 7.07 17.56 3.13
N ARG A 34 8.25 17.75 3.74
CA ARG A 34 9.44 16.97 3.41
C ARG A 34 9.24 15.46 3.60
N GLY A 35 8.70 15.02 4.76
CA GLY A 35 8.49 13.60 5.04
C GLY A 35 7.48 12.97 4.09
N ALA A 36 6.37 13.67 3.83
CA ALA A 36 5.35 13.21 2.88
C ALA A 36 5.90 13.06 1.46
N TYR A 37 6.71 14.00 1.01
CA TYR A 37 7.34 13.97 -0.31
C TYR A 37 8.35 12.81 -0.43
N LEU A 38 9.25 12.66 0.54
CA LEU A 38 10.25 11.59 0.54
C LEU A 38 9.61 10.20 0.56
N MET A 39 8.58 10.01 1.39
CA MET A 39 7.84 8.76 1.44
C MET A 39 7.16 8.46 0.11
N ALA A 40 6.48 9.43 -0.50
CA ALA A 40 5.84 9.25 -1.79
C ALA A 40 6.85 8.91 -2.89
N MET A 41 7.98 9.63 -2.95
CA MET A 41 9.07 9.36 -3.90
C MET A 41 9.70 8.00 -3.70
N GLY A 42 9.92 7.57 -2.45
CA GLY A 42 10.50 6.26 -2.14
C GLY A 42 9.55 5.09 -2.44
N THR A 43 8.23 5.31 -2.37
CA THR A 43 7.24 4.27 -2.66
C THR A 43 7.13 3.96 -4.15
N ILE A 44 7.28 4.95 -5.02
CA ILE A 44 7.17 4.78 -6.48
C ILE A 44 8.07 3.66 -7.02
N PRO A 45 9.40 3.67 -6.81
CA PRO A 45 10.28 2.62 -7.32
C PRO A 45 10.08 1.27 -6.63
N VAL A 46 9.80 1.25 -5.32
CA VAL A 46 9.60 0.03 -4.56
C VAL A 46 8.34 -0.72 -5.03
N TRP A 47 7.30 0.00 -5.40
CA TRP A 47 6.05 -0.59 -5.89
C TRP A 47 5.99 -0.70 -7.41
N ASN A 48 7.09 -0.44 -8.09
CA ASN A 48 7.19 -0.47 -9.55
C ASN A 48 6.07 0.34 -10.22
N MET A 49 5.79 1.53 -9.66
CA MET A 49 4.68 2.39 -10.08
C MET A 49 5.04 3.11 -11.39
N PRO A 50 4.32 2.88 -12.49
CA PRO A 50 4.56 3.59 -13.75
C PRO A 50 4.04 5.03 -13.68
N MET A 51 4.31 5.82 -14.71
CA MET A 51 3.58 7.06 -14.98
C MET A 51 2.14 6.75 -15.40
N HIS A 52 1.22 7.60 -14.97
CA HIS A 52 -0.22 7.53 -15.30
C HIS A 52 -0.89 6.21 -14.88
N PRO A 53 -0.62 5.65 -13.70
CA PRO A 53 -1.32 4.45 -13.23
C PRO A 53 -2.78 4.76 -12.89
N THR A 54 -3.61 3.73 -12.82
CA THR A 54 -4.94 3.83 -12.24
C THR A 54 -4.93 3.20 -10.86
N TYR A 55 -5.21 4.00 -9.84
CA TYR A 55 -5.19 3.60 -8.44
C TYR A 55 -6.59 3.54 -7.84
N LEU A 56 -6.93 2.41 -7.19
CA LEU A 56 -8.18 2.28 -6.44
C LEU A 56 -7.96 2.56 -4.95
N TYR A 57 -8.66 3.56 -4.43
CA TYR A 57 -8.62 3.90 -3.01
C TYR A 57 -9.49 2.95 -2.18
N VAL A 58 -8.86 1.91 -1.65
CA VAL A 58 -9.43 0.96 -0.67
C VAL A 58 -8.99 1.32 0.75
N VAL A 59 -7.73 1.79 0.91
CA VAL A 59 -7.23 2.26 2.21
C VAL A 59 -7.99 3.51 2.64
N PRO A 60 -8.55 3.56 3.86
CA PRO A 60 -9.22 4.75 4.36
C PRO A 60 -8.28 5.96 4.41
N LEU A 61 -8.75 7.12 3.92
CA LEU A 61 -7.95 8.36 3.91
C LEU A 61 -7.58 8.89 5.30
N PHE A 62 -8.25 8.42 6.36
CA PHE A 62 -7.89 8.79 7.74
C PHE A 62 -6.78 7.92 8.34
N HIS A 63 -6.37 6.81 7.69
CA HIS A 63 -5.20 6.02 8.10
C HIS A 63 -3.95 6.53 7.40
N CYS A 64 -3.05 7.17 8.15
CA CYS A 64 -1.81 7.74 7.64
C CYS A 64 -2.02 8.49 6.31
N ASN A 65 -3.12 9.26 6.21
CA ASN A 65 -3.58 9.92 4.98
C ASN A 65 -3.64 8.99 3.77
N GLY A 66 -4.27 7.82 3.97
CA GLY A 66 -4.39 6.80 2.92
C GLY A 66 -3.04 6.22 2.50
N TRP A 67 -2.15 5.98 3.49
CA TRP A 67 -0.78 5.51 3.30
C TRP A 67 0.07 6.42 2.41
N GLY A 68 -0.28 7.72 2.34
CA GLY A 68 0.43 8.71 1.51
C GLY A 68 0.27 8.52 0.00
N HIS A 69 -0.54 7.56 -0.42
CA HIS A 69 -0.69 7.25 -1.84
C HIS A 69 -1.32 8.41 -2.65
N ALA A 70 -2.08 9.32 -2.02
CA ALA A 70 -2.58 10.51 -2.70
C ALA A 70 -1.45 11.40 -3.23
N TRP A 71 -0.39 11.58 -2.44
CA TRP A 71 0.78 12.37 -2.82
C TRP A 71 1.57 11.67 -3.92
N MET A 72 1.74 10.36 -3.80
CA MET A 72 2.37 9.54 -4.83
C MET A 72 1.62 9.64 -6.17
N MET A 73 0.28 9.53 -6.15
CA MET A 73 -0.55 9.64 -7.35
C MET A 73 -0.44 11.02 -8.02
N ALA A 74 -0.25 12.08 -7.25
CA ALA A 74 0.01 13.42 -7.80
C ALA A 74 1.38 13.49 -8.51
N ILE A 75 2.40 12.83 -7.97
CA ILE A 75 3.75 12.80 -8.57
C ILE A 75 3.74 12.07 -9.92
N VAL A 76 3.07 10.92 -10.01
CA VAL A 76 3.04 10.09 -11.23
C VAL A 76 1.90 10.48 -12.18
N ALA A 77 1.19 11.58 -11.93
CA ALA A 77 0.04 12.04 -12.69
C ALA A 77 -0.99 10.93 -12.94
N GLY A 78 -1.26 10.14 -11.91
CA GLY A 78 -2.13 8.97 -11.98
C GLY A 78 -3.62 9.31 -11.88
N THR A 79 -4.47 8.36 -12.26
CA THR A 79 -5.92 8.42 -12.09
C THR A 79 -6.31 7.75 -10.77
N THR A 80 -7.14 8.42 -9.97
CA THR A 80 -7.63 7.90 -8.68
C THR A 80 -9.10 7.54 -8.77
N ILE A 81 -9.42 6.29 -8.46
CA ILE A 81 -10.77 5.76 -8.33
C ILE A 81 -11.11 5.65 -6.85
N CYS A 82 -12.19 6.29 -6.42
CA CYS A 82 -12.62 6.25 -5.02
C CYS A 82 -13.63 5.13 -4.80
N CYS A 83 -13.34 4.23 -3.87
CA CYS A 83 -14.25 3.17 -3.44
C CYS A 83 -15.05 3.65 -2.21
N ARG A 84 -16.37 3.65 -2.31
CA ARG A 84 -17.23 4.08 -1.20
C ARG A 84 -17.42 2.98 -0.16
N LYS A 85 -17.55 1.74 -0.61
CA LYS A 85 -17.72 0.57 0.23
C LYS A 85 -16.61 -0.43 -0.05
N ILE A 86 -15.96 -0.91 0.99
CA ILE A 86 -14.88 -1.89 0.88
C ILE A 86 -15.52 -3.29 0.98
N ILE A 87 -16.16 -3.69 -0.11
CA ILE A 87 -16.76 -5.01 -0.31
C ILE A 87 -16.36 -5.56 -1.69
N ALA A 88 -16.31 -6.87 -1.83
CA ALA A 88 -15.85 -7.52 -3.06
C ALA A 88 -16.72 -7.16 -4.27
N GLU A 89 -18.04 -7.06 -4.06
CA GLU A 89 -19.05 -6.71 -5.06
C GLU A 89 -18.81 -5.33 -5.70
N ASP A 90 -18.20 -4.39 -4.96
CA ASP A 90 -17.86 -3.07 -5.48
C ASP A 90 -16.42 -3.06 -6.05
N ILE A 91 -15.47 -3.75 -5.39
CA ILE A 91 -14.04 -3.70 -5.75
C ILE A 91 -13.77 -4.39 -7.09
N TYR A 92 -14.27 -5.61 -7.32
CA TYR A 92 -14.00 -6.35 -8.56
C TYR A 92 -14.50 -5.62 -9.82
N PRO A 93 -15.74 -5.08 -9.86
CA PRO A 93 -16.17 -4.25 -10.97
C PRO A 93 -15.29 -3.02 -11.19
N LEU A 94 -14.94 -2.29 -10.14
CA LEU A 94 -14.08 -1.10 -10.26
C LEU A 94 -12.70 -1.45 -10.86
N ILE A 95 -12.12 -2.59 -10.47
CA ILE A 95 -10.84 -3.05 -11.02
C ILE A 95 -10.96 -3.30 -12.52
N THR A 96 -11.99 -4.00 -12.96
CA THR A 96 -12.15 -4.39 -14.37
C THR A 96 -12.60 -3.24 -15.26
N GLU A 97 -13.54 -2.41 -14.82
CA GLU A 97 -14.12 -1.30 -15.58
C GLU A 97 -13.13 -0.16 -15.77
N HIS A 98 -12.35 0.15 -14.73
CA HIS A 98 -11.39 1.25 -14.77
C HIS A 98 -9.95 0.82 -15.05
N LYS A 99 -9.71 -0.47 -15.29
CA LYS A 99 -8.36 -1.01 -15.51
C LYS A 99 -7.38 -0.61 -14.39
N VAL A 100 -7.83 -0.80 -13.15
CA VAL A 100 -7.03 -0.49 -11.97
C VAL A 100 -5.75 -1.30 -11.98
N THR A 101 -4.62 -0.61 -11.84
CA THR A 101 -3.29 -1.22 -11.85
C THR A 101 -2.71 -1.40 -10.43
N HIS A 102 -3.14 -0.57 -9.49
CA HIS A 102 -2.61 -0.55 -8.13
C HIS A 102 -3.68 -0.23 -7.09
N PHE A 103 -3.59 -0.85 -5.92
CA PHE A 103 -4.30 -0.41 -4.71
C PHE A 103 -3.61 -0.91 -3.44
N GLY A 104 -3.82 -0.21 -2.32
CA GLY A 104 -3.40 -0.65 -1.00
C GLY A 104 -4.54 -1.38 -0.28
N GLY A 105 -4.24 -2.37 0.54
CA GLY A 105 -5.24 -3.04 1.34
C GLY A 105 -4.66 -3.83 2.51
N ALA A 106 -5.30 -3.74 3.69
CA ALA A 106 -4.95 -4.57 4.83
C ALA A 106 -5.27 -6.06 4.54
N PRO A 107 -4.65 -7.03 5.25
CA PRO A 107 -4.89 -8.46 5.03
C PRO A 107 -6.36 -8.88 5.07
N ILE A 108 -7.20 -8.18 5.84
CA ILE A 108 -8.64 -8.42 5.88
C ILE A 108 -9.31 -8.16 4.52
N VAL A 109 -8.82 -7.20 3.75
CA VAL A 109 -9.32 -6.92 2.40
C VAL A 109 -8.95 -8.05 1.45
N LEU A 110 -7.71 -8.54 1.51
CA LEU A 110 -7.27 -9.69 0.71
C LEU A 110 -8.13 -10.92 1.04
N SER A 111 -8.34 -11.19 2.33
CA SER A 111 -9.21 -12.30 2.77
C SER A 111 -10.63 -12.16 2.26
N MET A 112 -11.18 -10.96 2.27
CA MET A 112 -12.53 -10.69 1.75
C MET A 112 -12.60 -10.95 0.24
N LEU A 113 -11.62 -10.50 -0.52
CA LEU A 113 -11.59 -10.70 -1.98
C LEU A 113 -11.53 -12.19 -2.35
N VAL A 114 -10.62 -12.97 -1.74
CA VAL A 114 -10.48 -14.40 -2.07
C VAL A 114 -11.61 -15.29 -1.55
N ASN A 115 -12.40 -14.82 -0.59
CA ASN A 115 -13.53 -15.55 -0.03
C ASN A 115 -14.89 -15.02 -0.53
N ALA A 116 -14.87 -14.11 -1.50
CA ALA A 116 -16.10 -13.67 -2.14
C ALA A 116 -16.80 -14.83 -2.88
N PRO A 117 -18.12 -14.76 -3.10
CA PRO A 117 -18.84 -15.73 -3.93
C PRO A 117 -18.24 -15.82 -5.34
N ASP A 118 -18.27 -17.01 -5.95
CA ASP A 118 -17.66 -17.26 -7.26
C ASP A 118 -18.25 -16.37 -8.38
N ASP A 119 -19.51 -15.99 -8.27
CA ASP A 119 -20.19 -15.09 -9.22
C ASP A 119 -19.76 -13.62 -9.06
N VAL A 120 -19.15 -13.26 -7.93
CA VAL A 120 -18.58 -11.93 -7.64
C VAL A 120 -17.11 -11.84 -8.07
N ILE A 121 -16.35 -12.93 -7.91
CA ILE A 121 -14.93 -12.97 -8.25
C ILE A 121 -14.74 -12.73 -9.75
N LYS A 122 -13.93 -11.73 -10.09
CA LYS A 122 -13.54 -11.43 -11.47
C LYS A 122 -12.03 -11.35 -11.56
N THR A 123 -11.42 -12.30 -12.24
CA THR A 123 -9.99 -12.25 -12.53
C THR A 123 -9.71 -11.11 -13.51
N PRO A 124 -8.83 -10.16 -13.18
CA PRO A 124 -8.44 -9.11 -14.10
C PRO A 124 -7.72 -9.69 -15.34
N ASP A 125 -7.84 -9.04 -16.48
CA ASP A 125 -7.13 -9.38 -17.71
C ASP A 125 -5.72 -8.74 -17.77
N HIS A 126 -5.29 -8.14 -16.66
CA HIS A 126 -4.01 -7.47 -16.49
C HIS A 126 -3.51 -7.65 -15.05
N THR A 127 -2.22 -7.43 -14.82
CA THR A 127 -1.64 -7.50 -13.48
C THR A 127 -2.12 -6.33 -12.62
N VAL A 128 -2.61 -6.63 -11.43
CA VAL A 128 -2.98 -5.65 -10.41
C VAL A 128 -2.04 -5.79 -9.22
N ASN A 129 -1.32 -4.73 -8.89
CA ASN A 129 -0.36 -4.71 -7.80
C ASN A 129 -1.06 -4.27 -6.50
N ILE A 130 -0.98 -5.09 -5.47
CA ILE A 130 -1.54 -4.78 -4.16
C ILE A 130 -0.41 -4.59 -3.15
N MET A 131 -0.39 -3.45 -2.48
CA MET A 131 0.45 -3.24 -1.31
C MET A 131 -0.33 -3.60 -0.05
N THR A 132 0.21 -4.47 0.79
CA THR A 132 -0.42 -4.88 2.05
C THR A 132 0.46 -4.57 3.24
N ALA A 133 -0.15 -4.12 4.33
CA ALA A 133 0.52 -3.75 5.59
C ALA A 133 -0.39 -3.97 6.80
N GLY A 134 0.18 -3.78 7.98
CA GLY A 134 -0.51 -3.88 9.26
C GLY A 134 -0.39 -5.24 9.93
N ALA A 135 -0.29 -6.32 9.17
CA ALA A 135 0.06 -7.66 9.62
C ALA A 135 0.50 -8.52 8.39
N PRO A 136 1.29 -9.57 8.59
CA PRO A 136 1.56 -10.53 7.52
C PRO A 136 0.27 -11.25 7.12
N PRO A 137 -0.10 -11.28 5.82
CA PRO A 137 -1.23 -12.06 5.38
C PRO A 137 -0.94 -13.57 5.52
N PRO A 138 -1.94 -14.40 5.87
CA PRO A 138 -1.76 -15.85 5.88
C PRO A 138 -1.32 -16.39 4.51
N ALA A 139 -0.40 -17.37 4.50
CA ALA A 139 0.12 -17.97 3.28
C ALA A 139 -0.99 -18.42 2.30
N ALA A 140 -2.02 -19.09 2.81
CA ALA A 140 -3.15 -19.54 2.00
C ALA A 140 -3.92 -18.38 1.32
N ILE A 141 -3.94 -17.20 1.93
CA ILE A 141 -4.54 -16.00 1.33
C ILE A 141 -3.64 -15.44 0.22
N LEU A 142 -2.32 -15.41 0.45
CA LEU A 142 -1.35 -15.00 -0.57
C LEU A 142 -1.46 -15.87 -1.83
N GLU A 143 -1.49 -17.19 -1.65
CA GLU A 143 -1.64 -18.13 -2.77
C GLU A 143 -2.90 -17.87 -3.60
N ARG A 144 -4.03 -17.76 -2.91
CA ARG A 144 -5.32 -17.57 -3.57
C ARG A 144 -5.41 -16.25 -4.31
N ILE A 145 -4.91 -15.17 -3.71
CA ILE A 145 -4.96 -13.84 -4.32
C ILE A 145 -4.05 -13.78 -5.55
N GLU A 146 -2.87 -14.41 -5.51
CA GLU A 146 -1.96 -14.50 -6.65
C GLU A 146 -2.53 -15.32 -7.80
N ARG A 147 -3.22 -16.42 -7.50
CA ARG A 147 -3.93 -17.21 -8.53
C ARG A 147 -5.05 -16.41 -9.22
N LEU A 148 -5.57 -15.38 -8.58
CA LEU A 148 -6.54 -14.46 -9.17
C LEU A 148 -5.89 -13.35 -10.02
N GLY A 149 -4.56 -13.36 -10.21
CA GLY A 149 -3.84 -12.39 -11.05
C GLY A 149 -3.37 -11.13 -10.32
N PHE A 150 -3.38 -11.14 -8.97
CA PHE A 150 -2.85 -10.04 -8.17
C PHE A 150 -1.39 -10.28 -7.80
N ASN A 151 -0.59 -9.22 -7.83
CA ASN A 151 0.79 -9.24 -7.35
C ASN A 151 0.86 -8.53 -5.99
N ILE A 152 1.39 -9.22 -4.97
CA ILE A 152 1.38 -8.72 -3.60
C ILE A 152 2.76 -8.24 -3.18
N THR A 153 2.83 -7.00 -2.70
CA THR A 153 3.99 -6.44 -2.00
C THR A 153 3.65 -6.21 -0.54
N GLN A 154 4.29 -6.96 0.36
CA GLN A 154 4.15 -6.72 1.78
C GLN A 154 5.11 -5.64 2.23
N VAL A 155 4.60 -4.73 3.07
CA VAL A 155 5.37 -3.64 3.65
C VAL A 155 5.10 -3.51 5.15
N TYR A 156 6.06 -2.95 5.86
CA TYR A 156 5.91 -2.55 7.25
C TYR A 156 6.09 -1.05 7.40
N GLY A 157 5.34 -0.46 8.30
CA GLY A 157 5.44 0.94 8.67
C GLY A 157 4.43 1.30 9.76
N LEU A 158 4.58 2.50 10.28
CA LEU A 158 3.76 3.06 11.34
C LEU A 158 3.24 4.44 10.91
N THR A 159 2.23 4.95 11.62
CA THR A 159 1.83 6.34 11.48
C THR A 159 3.01 7.28 11.77
N GLU A 160 3.80 6.95 12.80
CA GLU A 160 4.97 7.71 13.25
C GLU A 160 6.11 7.74 12.22
N THR A 161 6.12 6.83 11.24
CA THR A 161 7.12 6.77 10.17
C THR A 161 6.59 7.25 8.82
N TYR A 162 5.49 8.01 8.78
CA TYR A 162 4.78 8.47 7.57
C TYR A 162 4.16 7.36 6.72
N GLY A 163 4.31 6.12 7.11
CA GLY A 163 3.87 4.94 6.37
C GLY A 163 4.98 3.89 6.27
N HIS A 164 5.29 3.48 5.06
CA HIS A 164 6.13 2.33 4.81
C HIS A 164 7.62 2.62 5.01
N VAL A 165 8.32 1.74 5.72
CA VAL A 165 9.77 1.83 5.98
C VAL A 165 10.54 0.60 5.52
N THR A 166 9.87 -0.59 5.45
CA THR A 166 10.45 -1.79 4.86
C THR A 166 9.48 -2.46 3.90
N HIS A 167 10.00 -3.24 2.97
CA HIS A 167 9.22 -4.03 2.03
C HIS A 167 9.89 -5.37 1.77
N CYS A 168 9.10 -6.39 1.48
CA CYS A 168 9.60 -7.64 0.96
C CYS A 168 10.00 -7.44 -0.51
N ALA A 169 11.28 -7.15 -0.73
CA ALA A 169 11.84 -7.03 -2.08
C ALA A 169 11.97 -8.42 -2.68
N TRP A 170 11.14 -8.72 -3.70
CA TRP A 170 11.19 -10.01 -4.37
C TRP A 170 12.45 -10.13 -5.22
N ASN A 171 13.11 -11.30 -5.17
CA ASN A 171 14.22 -11.65 -6.03
C ASN A 171 13.75 -12.72 -7.03
N GLU A 172 14.06 -12.53 -8.32
CA GLU A 172 13.72 -13.48 -9.38
C GLU A 172 14.26 -14.89 -9.13
N ASP A 173 15.39 -15.04 -8.43
CA ASP A 173 15.94 -16.33 -8.02
C ASP A 173 14.98 -17.17 -7.15
N TRP A 174 13.96 -16.53 -6.57
CA TRP A 174 12.93 -17.20 -5.76
C TRP A 174 11.73 -17.70 -6.56
N ASP A 175 11.69 -17.44 -7.86
CA ASP A 175 10.55 -17.83 -8.70
C ASP A 175 10.42 -19.34 -8.85
N ASP A 176 11.53 -20.08 -8.70
CA ASP A 176 11.55 -21.54 -8.75
C ASP A 176 11.31 -22.24 -7.40
N LEU A 177 11.22 -21.51 -6.29
CA LEU A 177 10.94 -22.06 -4.96
C LEU A 177 9.52 -22.62 -4.88
N ASP A 178 9.32 -23.56 -3.95
CA ASP A 178 7.98 -24.05 -3.68
C ASP A 178 7.08 -22.96 -3.04
N PHE A 179 5.79 -23.25 -3.02
CA PHE A 179 4.81 -22.29 -2.52
C PHE A 179 5.03 -21.90 -1.05
N ASN A 180 5.38 -22.87 -0.18
CA ASN A 180 5.58 -22.61 1.25
C ASN A 180 6.82 -21.75 1.49
N GLU A 181 7.89 -22.02 0.74
CA GLU A 181 9.12 -21.21 0.78
C GLU A 181 8.84 -19.78 0.33
N LYS A 182 8.14 -19.59 -0.81
CA LYS A 182 7.69 -18.26 -1.28
C LYS A 182 6.85 -17.54 -0.25
N ALA A 183 5.89 -18.21 0.35
CA ALA A 183 5.03 -17.63 1.37
C ALA A 183 5.80 -17.23 2.64
N ALA A 184 6.79 -18.03 3.06
CA ALA A 184 7.65 -17.72 4.19
C ALA A 184 8.51 -16.47 3.92
N ILE A 185 9.06 -16.33 2.71
CA ILE A 185 9.80 -15.14 2.29
C ILE A 185 8.88 -13.91 2.25
N LYS A 186 7.72 -14.02 1.62
CA LYS A 186 6.74 -12.92 1.53
C LYS A 186 6.19 -12.47 2.89
N ALA A 187 6.23 -13.32 3.90
CA ALA A 187 5.85 -12.97 5.26
C ALA A 187 6.91 -12.15 6.02
N GLN A 188 8.14 -12.04 5.49
CA GLN A 188 9.19 -11.26 6.11
C GLN A 188 8.96 -9.76 5.91
N GLN A 189 9.48 -8.94 6.85
CA GLN A 189 9.41 -7.48 6.74
C GLN A 189 10.38 -6.92 5.68
N GLY A 190 11.34 -7.72 5.24
CA GLY A 190 12.21 -7.43 4.11
C GLY A 190 13.29 -6.39 4.39
N VAL A 191 13.50 -5.50 3.41
CA VAL A 191 14.57 -4.50 3.41
C VAL A 191 14.01 -3.09 3.49
N ASN A 192 14.86 -2.14 3.84
CA ASN A 192 14.49 -0.73 3.95
C ASN A 192 14.03 -0.13 2.62
N PHE A 193 13.10 0.80 2.70
CA PHE A 193 12.80 1.69 1.59
C PHE A 193 13.98 2.61 1.30
N THR A 194 14.07 3.09 0.07
CA THR A 194 15.16 3.94 -0.41
C THR A 194 15.25 5.30 0.30
N HIS A 195 14.18 5.74 0.95
CA HIS A 195 14.09 7.02 1.65
C HIS A 195 14.28 6.90 3.17
N THR A 196 14.47 5.68 3.69
CA THR A 196 14.65 5.42 5.13
C THR A 196 16.12 5.13 5.47
N GLU A 197 16.54 5.54 6.66
CA GLU A 197 17.78 5.10 7.26
C GLU A 197 17.68 3.62 7.69
N ALA A 198 18.82 3.03 8.05
CA ALA A 198 18.86 1.64 8.51
C ALA A 198 17.92 1.42 9.70
N LEU A 199 17.14 0.34 9.60
CA LEU A 199 16.26 -0.10 10.67
C LEU A 199 17.01 -1.15 11.50
N GLU A 200 17.03 -0.99 12.81
CA GLU A 200 17.65 -1.93 13.74
C GLU A 200 16.63 -2.38 14.77
N VAL A 201 16.78 -3.60 15.25
CA VAL A 201 15.99 -4.14 16.36
C VAL A 201 16.88 -4.14 17.61
N PHE A 202 16.42 -3.50 18.65
CA PHE A 202 17.08 -3.47 19.94
C PHE A 202 16.33 -4.36 20.94
N ASP A 203 17.09 -5.03 21.82
CA ASP A 203 16.57 -5.82 22.95
C ASP A 203 16.02 -4.92 24.09
#